data_2d7d33d08a27e7f901ab25af2e1794a6
#
_entry.id   2d7d33d08a27e7f901ab25af2e1794a6
#
_cell.length_a   1.000
_cell.length_b   1.000
_cell.length_c   1.000
_cell.angle_alpha   90.00
_cell.angle_beta   90.00
_cell.angle_gamma   90.00
#
_symmetry.space_group_name_H-M   'P 1'
#
loop_
_entity.id
_entity.type
_entity.pdbx_description
1 polymer ?
#
loop_
_entity_poly.entity_id
_entity_poly.type
_entity_poly.pdbx_seq_one_letter_code
_entity_poly.pdbx_strand_id
1 'polypeptide(L)'
;MHNQLIQYLTHLVKINSVNPDLSNDGQGEREIAEYVQRHFQGLGIPSNVNTVKDDRCNTTAFIIGKNPNKILLMNGHLDTVGIEGMDKPFTLRKDGDKLYGRGTYDMLAGCAIQMGLATYFAKNPSPISLAFTFVADEENLSIGMEHLVSHFLTSLPTKPFLGIFMEPTEEAIGISHKGYTWFEITIKGLAAHGSRPEEGINAIFPLSAGLKELEAINAE
;
A
#
# COMPACT_ATOMS: atom_id res chain seq x y z
N MET A 1 -23.91 7.27 -4.71
CA MET A 1 -22.44 7.25 -4.57
C MET A 1 -21.98 6.84 -3.17
N HIS A 2 -22.36 7.54 -2.09
CA HIS A 2 -21.90 7.20 -0.72
C HIS A 2 -22.12 5.73 -0.32
N ASN A 3 -23.33 5.20 -0.40
CA ASN A 3 -23.62 3.79 -0.08
C ASN A 3 -22.82 2.80 -0.93
N GLN A 4 -22.53 3.15 -2.17
CA GLN A 4 -21.75 2.33 -3.08
C GLN A 4 -20.26 2.28 -2.67
N LEU A 5 -19.70 3.41 -2.23
CA LEU A 5 -18.31 3.44 -1.70
C LEU A 5 -18.19 2.57 -0.44
N ILE A 6 -19.18 2.63 0.46
CA ILE A 6 -19.21 1.76 1.64
C ILE A 6 -19.31 0.28 1.24
N GLN A 7 -20.07 -0.07 0.20
CA GLN A 7 -20.12 -1.45 -0.30
C GLN A 7 -18.76 -1.90 -0.85
N TYR A 8 -18.07 -1.06 -1.63
CA TYR A 8 -16.72 -1.39 -2.11
C TYR A 8 -15.75 -1.58 -0.94
N LEU A 9 -15.74 -0.66 0.02
CA LEU A 9 -14.91 -0.78 1.21
C LEU A 9 -15.24 -2.05 2.02
N THR A 10 -16.53 -2.39 2.16
CA THR A 10 -16.95 -3.61 2.85
C THR A 10 -16.34 -4.87 2.21
N HIS A 11 -16.32 -4.91 0.89
CA HIS A 11 -15.74 -6.07 0.18
C HIS A 11 -14.22 -6.08 0.25
N LEU A 12 -13.57 -4.92 0.14
CA LEU A 12 -12.11 -4.82 0.26
C LEU A 12 -11.64 -5.26 1.65
N VAL A 13 -12.27 -4.75 2.71
CA VAL A 13 -11.93 -5.10 4.11
C VAL A 13 -12.15 -6.59 4.41
N LYS A 14 -13.10 -7.23 3.74
CA LYS A 14 -13.38 -8.66 3.94
C LYS A 14 -12.26 -9.57 3.45
N ILE A 15 -11.45 -9.10 2.52
CA ILE A 15 -10.34 -9.87 1.96
C ILE A 15 -9.10 -9.63 2.84
N ASN A 16 -8.47 -10.73 3.27
CA ASN A 16 -7.21 -10.62 4.00
C ASN A 16 -6.09 -10.24 3.04
N SER A 17 -5.69 -8.98 3.04
CA SER A 17 -4.55 -8.46 2.29
C SER A 17 -3.41 -8.00 3.22
N VAL A 18 -3.33 -8.58 4.42
CA VAL A 18 -2.22 -8.32 5.33
C VAL A 18 -0.90 -8.69 4.66
N ASN A 19 0.07 -7.80 4.78
CA ASN A 19 1.40 -7.96 4.20
C ASN A 19 2.12 -9.15 4.86
N PRO A 20 2.48 -10.20 4.11
CA PRO A 20 3.07 -11.41 4.67
C PRO A 20 4.51 -11.21 5.18
N ASP A 21 5.18 -10.15 4.76
CA ASP A 21 6.51 -9.81 5.28
C ASP A 21 6.43 -9.06 6.63
N LEU A 22 5.26 -8.56 7.01
CA LEU A 22 5.01 -7.87 8.28
C LEU A 22 4.28 -8.72 9.31
N SER A 23 3.52 -9.73 8.89
CA SER A 23 2.75 -10.59 9.80
C SER A 23 2.58 -11.99 9.25
N ASN A 24 2.67 -12.99 10.14
CA ASN A 24 2.40 -14.40 9.81
C ASN A 24 0.94 -14.67 9.39
N ASP A 25 0.03 -13.75 9.66
CA ASP A 25 -1.38 -13.82 9.23
C ASP A 25 -1.58 -13.31 7.80
N GLY A 26 -0.51 -12.79 7.16
CA GLY A 26 -0.54 -12.20 5.84
C GLY A 26 -0.84 -13.20 4.73
N GLN A 27 -1.79 -12.85 3.85
CA GLN A 27 -2.17 -13.63 2.66
C GLN A 27 -1.66 -12.98 1.36
N GLY A 28 -1.09 -11.77 1.45
CA GLY A 28 -0.69 -11.00 0.28
C GLY A 28 -1.86 -10.42 -0.51
N GLU A 29 -1.56 -9.81 -1.64
CA GLU A 29 -2.51 -8.95 -2.34
C GLU A 29 -3.22 -9.63 -3.52
N ARG A 30 -2.93 -10.90 -3.85
CA ARG A 30 -3.51 -11.56 -5.04
C ARG A 30 -5.03 -11.52 -5.03
N GLU A 31 -5.68 -11.95 -3.96
CA GLU A 31 -7.14 -12.04 -3.91
C GLU A 31 -7.81 -10.68 -4.05
N ILE A 32 -7.30 -9.66 -3.33
CA ILE A 32 -7.84 -8.30 -3.38
C ILE A 32 -7.54 -7.64 -4.74
N ALA A 33 -6.37 -7.89 -5.34
CA ALA A 33 -6.02 -7.41 -6.68
C ALA A 33 -6.97 -7.97 -7.75
N GLU A 34 -7.27 -9.27 -7.69
CA GLU A 34 -8.23 -9.91 -8.58
C GLU A 34 -9.67 -9.40 -8.35
N TYR A 35 -10.04 -9.12 -7.10
CA TYR A 35 -11.34 -8.51 -6.80
C TYR A 35 -11.46 -7.13 -7.46
N VAL A 36 -10.44 -6.29 -7.33
CA VAL A 36 -10.38 -4.97 -7.97
C VAL A 36 -10.44 -5.13 -9.49
N GLN A 37 -9.66 -6.03 -10.08
CA GLN A 37 -9.71 -6.28 -11.53
C GLN A 37 -11.11 -6.67 -12.00
N ARG A 38 -11.78 -7.62 -11.31
CA ARG A 38 -13.15 -8.02 -11.67
C ARG A 38 -14.13 -6.85 -11.67
N HIS A 39 -13.96 -5.89 -10.76
CA HIS A 39 -14.76 -4.67 -10.74
C HIS A 39 -14.58 -3.86 -12.03
N PHE A 40 -13.34 -3.59 -12.45
CA PHE A 40 -13.04 -2.86 -13.68
C PHE A 40 -13.53 -3.61 -14.92
N GLN A 41 -13.33 -4.92 -14.98
CA GLN A 41 -13.84 -5.76 -16.07
C GLN A 41 -15.38 -5.71 -16.17
N GLY A 42 -16.07 -5.73 -15.04
CA GLY A 42 -17.53 -5.59 -14.96
C GLY A 42 -18.04 -4.23 -15.47
N LEU A 43 -17.18 -3.21 -15.50
CA LEU A 43 -17.44 -1.89 -16.07
C LEU A 43 -17.04 -1.79 -17.57
N GLY A 44 -16.46 -2.85 -18.15
CA GLY A 44 -15.90 -2.83 -19.49
C GLY A 44 -14.58 -2.05 -19.60
N ILE A 45 -13.88 -1.81 -18.50
CA ILE A 45 -12.62 -1.08 -18.46
C ILE A 45 -11.46 -2.08 -18.56
N PRO A 46 -10.54 -1.91 -19.53
CA PRO A 46 -9.32 -2.74 -19.61
C PRO A 46 -8.52 -2.68 -18.31
N SER A 47 -8.21 -3.85 -17.77
CA SER A 47 -7.51 -3.97 -16.49
C SER A 47 -6.68 -5.26 -16.42
N ASN A 48 -5.56 -5.21 -15.70
CA ASN A 48 -4.65 -6.33 -15.53
C ASN A 48 -4.28 -6.50 -14.05
N VAL A 49 -4.14 -7.76 -13.63
CA VAL A 49 -3.40 -8.13 -12.43
C VAL A 49 -1.99 -8.50 -12.86
N ASN A 50 -1.00 -7.87 -12.28
CA ASN A 50 0.41 -8.09 -12.55
C ASN A 50 1.07 -8.68 -11.31
N THR A 51 1.57 -9.91 -11.41
CA THR A 51 2.35 -10.51 -10.34
C THR A 51 3.70 -9.80 -10.24
N VAL A 52 3.99 -9.27 -9.08
CA VAL A 52 5.25 -8.59 -8.74
C VAL A 52 6.26 -9.63 -8.22
N LYS A 53 5.82 -10.41 -7.22
CA LYS A 53 6.60 -11.48 -6.61
C LYS A 53 5.63 -12.41 -5.86
N ASP A 54 5.72 -13.71 -6.07
CA ASP A 54 4.87 -14.72 -5.42
C ASP A 54 3.37 -14.33 -5.48
N ASP A 55 2.70 -14.14 -4.34
CA ASP A 55 1.31 -13.70 -4.26
C ASP A 55 1.14 -12.18 -4.10
N ARG A 56 2.24 -11.42 -4.25
CA ARG A 56 2.24 -9.97 -4.27
C ARG A 56 1.83 -9.48 -5.65
N CYS A 57 0.72 -8.78 -5.75
CA CYS A 57 0.12 -8.42 -7.05
C CYS A 57 -0.35 -6.98 -7.09
N ASN A 58 -0.02 -6.30 -8.19
CA ASN A 58 -0.62 -5.01 -8.54
C ASN A 58 -1.86 -5.21 -9.41
N THR A 59 -2.81 -4.26 -9.33
CA THR A 59 -3.85 -4.11 -10.34
C THR A 59 -3.70 -2.77 -11.05
N THR A 60 -3.83 -2.79 -12.37
CA THR A 60 -3.81 -1.59 -13.20
C THR A 60 -5.01 -1.55 -14.11
N ALA A 61 -5.58 -0.35 -14.32
CA ALA A 61 -6.67 -0.14 -15.25
C ALA A 61 -6.53 1.23 -15.93
N PHE A 62 -7.08 1.36 -17.13
CA PHE A 62 -6.93 2.58 -17.92
C PHE A 62 -8.22 2.96 -18.65
N ILE A 63 -8.62 4.22 -18.49
CA ILE A 63 -9.73 4.84 -19.22
C ILE A 63 -9.15 5.89 -20.16
N ILE A 64 -9.41 5.74 -21.47
CA ILE A 64 -9.04 6.74 -22.46
C ILE A 64 -10.02 7.91 -22.38
N GLY A 65 -9.51 9.11 -22.15
CA GLY A 65 -10.28 10.34 -22.12
C GLY A 65 -10.35 11.05 -23.46
N LYS A 66 -11.09 12.17 -23.52
CA LYS A 66 -11.19 13.02 -24.73
C LYS A 66 -9.83 13.55 -25.20
N ASN A 67 -8.93 13.86 -24.25
CA ASN A 67 -7.52 14.12 -24.53
C ASN A 67 -6.69 12.91 -24.08
N PRO A 68 -6.35 11.99 -25.00
CA PRO A 68 -5.67 10.74 -24.66
C PRO A 68 -4.22 10.96 -24.17
N ASN A 69 -3.61 12.07 -24.54
CA ASN A 69 -2.23 12.38 -24.18
C ASN A 69 -2.09 13.09 -22.81
N LYS A 70 -3.20 13.42 -22.16
CA LYS A 70 -3.17 14.01 -20.82
C LYS A 70 -3.66 12.97 -19.82
N ILE A 71 -2.75 12.39 -19.05
CA ILE A 71 -3.02 11.26 -18.16
C ILE A 71 -2.95 11.73 -16.71
N LEU A 72 -4.03 11.50 -15.95
CA LEU A 72 -4.03 11.57 -14.49
C LEU A 72 -3.81 10.17 -13.93
N LEU A 73 -2.78 10.00 -13.12
CA LEU A 73 -2.53 8.78 -12.35
C LEU A 73 -3.25 8.86 -11.01
N MET A 74 -4.00 7.85 -10.66
CA MET A 74 -4.53 7.63 -9.31
C MET A 74 -3.91 6.36 -8.75
N ASN A 75 -3.35 6.45 -7.56
CA ASN A 75 -2.64 5.35 -6.92
C ASN A 75 -3.16 5.10 -5.50
N GLY A 76 -3.10 3.84 -5.08
CA GLY A 76 -3.31 3.40 -3.72
C GLY A 76 -2.72 2.02 -3.53
N HIS A 77 -2.44 1.62 -2.28
CA HIS A 77 -1.94 0.29 -1.99
C HIS A 77 -3.04 -0.66 -1.51
N LEU A 78 -2.82 -1.95 -1.72
CA LEU A 78 -3.75 -3.03 -1.39
C LEU A 78 -3.38 -3.76 -0.11
N ASP A 79 -2.10 -3.76 0.24
CA ASP A 79 -1.64 -4.40 1.46
C ASP A 79 -2.03 -3.60 2.71
N THR A 80 -2.00 -4.27 3.82
CA THR A 80 -2.25 -3.70 5.14
C THR A 80 -1.28 -4.28 6.16
N VAL A 81 -1.04 -3.55 7.24
CA VAL A 81 -0.28 -4.05 8.39
C VAL A 81 -1.03 -5.16 9.13
N GLY A 82 -0.38 -5.82 10.08
CA GLY A 82 -0.91 -6.91 10.90
C GLY A 82 -2.22 -6.60 11.63
N ILE A 83 -2.82 -7.64 12.21
CA ILE A 83 -4.17 -7.60 12.82
C ILE A 83 -4.14 -7.80 14.33
N GLU A 84 -2.97 -7.77 14.95
CA GLU A 84 -2.75 -8.03 16.36
C GLU A 84 -3.64 -7.13 17.24
N GLY A 85 -4.40 -7.76 18.14
CA GLY A 85 -5.31 -7.07 19.06
C GLY A 85 -6.61 -6.55 18.45
N MET A 86 -6.88 -6.83 17.17
CA MET A 86 -8.14 -6.41 16.52
C MET A 86 -9.23 -7.48 16.65
N ASP A 87 -10.42 -7.10 17.12
CA ASP A 87 -11.61 -7.94 17.02
C ASP A 87 -12.22 -7.81 15.62
N LYS A 88 -12.40 -8.98 14.96
CA LYS A 88 -13.03 -9.08 13.63
C LYS A 88 -12.43 -8.13 12.58
N PRO A 89 -11.10 -8.18 12.35
CA PRO A 89 -10.40 -7.21 11.50
C PRO A 89 -10.96 -7.14 10.07
N PHE A 90 -11.44 -8.26 9.53
CA PHE A 90 -11.99 -8.37 8.17
C PHE A 90 -13.51 -8.21 8.09
N THR A 91 -14.11 -7.59 9.10
CA THR A 91 -15.55 -7.26 9.10
C THR A 91 -15.72 -5.77 9.27
N LEU A 92 -16.17 -5.08 8.20
CA LEU A 92 -16.46 -3.66 8.29
C LEU A 92 -17.60 -3.43 9.27
N ARG A 93 -17.33 -2.70 10.32
CA ARG A 93 -18.30 -2.33 11.38
C ARG A 93 -18.51 -0.83 11.37
N LYS A 94 -19.76 -0.42 11.46
CA LYS A 94 -20.14 0.99 11.58
C LYS A 94 -20.55 1.29 13.04
N ASP A 95 -20.01 2.39 13.58
CA ASP A 95 -20.42 2.95 14.87
C ASP A 95 -20.52 4.46 14.75
N GLY A 96 -21.75 4.97 14.80
CA GLY A 96 -22.03 6.37 14.48
C GLY A 96 -21.67 6.74 13.04
N ASP A 97 -20.75 7.67 12.89
CA ASP A 97 -20.18 8.13 11.61
C ASP A 97 -18.83 7.47 11.26
N LYS A 98 -18.32 6.59 12.15
CA LYS A 98 -17.03 5.90 11.97
C LYS A 98 -17.20 4.50 11.42
N LEU A 99 -16.21 4.08 10.63
CA LEU A 99 -16.06 2.74 10.06
C LEU A 99 -14.81 2.08 10.63
N TYR A 100 -14.96 0.83 11.09
CA TYR A 100 -13.88 0.04 11.71
C TYR A 100 -13.64 -1.24 10.92
N GLY A 101 -12.38 -1.57 10.74
CA GLY A 101 -11.89 -2.78 10.08
C GLY A 101 -10.44 -2.57 9.67
N ARG A 102 -9.67 -3.64 9.40
CA ARG A 102 -8.30 -3.48 8.93
C ARG A 102 -8.29 -2.80 7.56
N GLY A 103 -7.40 -1.80 7.40
CA GLY A 103 -7.26 -1.05 6.15
C GLY A 103 -8.36 0.01 5.90
N THR A 104 -9.34 0.21 6.80
CA THR A 104 -10.40 1.22 6.58
C THR A 104 -9.87 2.65 6.52
N TYR A 105 -8.76 2.93 7.16
CA TYR A 105 -8.09 4.21 7.16
C TYR A 105 -6.91 4.20 6.18
N ASP A 106 -6.04 3.24 6.33
CA ASP A 106 -4.83 3.05 5.55
C ASP A 106 -4.88 1.70 4.79
N MET A 107 -5.05 1.73 3.42
CA MET A 107 -5.72 2.83 2.71
C MET A 107 -6.86 2.31 1.79
N LEU A 108 -7.54 1.20 2.21
CA LEU A 108 -8.60 0.59 1.39
C LEU A 108 -9.78 1.54 1.15
N ALA A 109 -10.00 2.57 1.99
CA ALA A 109 -10.98 3.61 1.69
C ALA A 109 -10.59 4.41 0.43
N GLY A 110 -9.32 4.74 0.26
CA GLY A 110 -8.78 5.35 -0.96
C GLY A 110 -8.98 4.46 -2.18
N CYS A 111 -8.74 3.15 -2.02
CA CYS A 111 -9.02 2.16 -3.07
C CYS A 111 -10.50 2.10 -3.44
N ALA A 112 -11.41 2.12 -2.46
CA ALA A 112 -12.85 2.15 -2.69
C ALA A 112 -13.29 3.43 -3.44
N ILE A 113 -12.67 4.57 -3.14
CA ILE A 113 -12.90 5.84 -3.86
C ILE A 113 -12.46 5.71 -5.32
N GLN A 114 -11.30 5.13 -5.59
CA GLN A 114 -10.84 4.88 -6.98
C GLN A 114 -11.84 4.01 -7.74
N MET A 115 -12.34 2.92 -7.14
CA MET A 115 -13.38 2.07 -7.74
C MET A 115 -14.67 2.84 -8.02
N GLY A 116 -15.05 3.74 -7.11
CA GLY A 116 -16.20 4.63 -7.29
C GLY A 116 -16.02 5.62 -8.44
N LEU A 117 -14.85 6.22 -8.56
CA LEU A 117 -14.50 7.10 -9.68
C LEU A 117 -14.50 6.34 -11.01
N ALA A 118 -13.95 5.12 -11.05
CA ALA A 118 -14.01 4.26 -12.22
C ALA A 118 -15.45 3.98 -12.64
N THR A 119 -16.34 3.68 -11.67
CA THR A 119 -17.77 3.46 -11.93
C THR A 119 -18.45 4.71 -12.50
N TYR A 120 -18.09 5.89 -12.02
CA TYR A 120 -18.59 7.15 -12.54
C TYR A 120 -18.12 7.41 -13.97
N PHE A 121 -16.81 7.27 -14.22
CA PHE A 121 -16.22 7.56 -15.53
C PHE A 121 -16.47 6.47 -16.59
N ALA A 122 -16.85 5.27 -16.21
CA ALA A 122 -17.37 4.27 -17.14
C ALA A 122 -18.65 4.72 -17.85
N LYS A 123 -19.42 5.60 -17.21
CA LYS A 123 -20.70 6.13 -17.74
C LYS A 123 -20.60 7.58 -18.22
N ASN A 124 -19.56 8.30 -17.80
CA ASN A 124 -19.38 9.73 -18.06
C ASN A 124 -17.98 9.94 -18.68
N PRO A 125 -17.90 10.27 -19.98
CA PRO A 125 -16.58 10.43 -20.63
C PRO A 125 -15.70 11.44 -19.92
N SER A 126 -14.49 11.02 -19.55
CA SER A 126 -13.50 11.89 -18.92
C SER A 126 -12.90 12.88 -19.93
N PRO A 127 -12.61 14.12 -19.53
CA PRO A 127 -11.89 15.07 -20.39
C PRO A 127 -10.43 14.66 -20.64
N ILE A 128 -9.84 13.86 -19.76
CA ILE A 128 -8.45 13.38 -19.80
C ILE A 128 -8.43 11.87 -19.55
N SER A 129 -7.35 11.21 -19.93
CA SER A 129 -7.17 9.79 -19.62
C SER A 129 -6.92 9.57 -18.12
N LEU A 130 -7.40 8.45 -17.60
CA LEU A 130 -7.30 8.09 -16.19
C LEU A 130 -6.58 6.74 -16.07
N ALA A 131 -5.47 6.72 -15.34
CA ALA A 131 -4.76 5.52 -14.97
C ALA A 131 -5.06 5.22 -13.49
N PHE A 132 -5.69 4.08 -13.23
CA PHE A 132 -5.97 3.58 -11.90
C PHE A 132 -4.94 2.51 -11.56
N THR A 133 -4.29 2.66 -10.44
CA THR A 133 -3.22 1.75 -10.01
C THR A 133 -3.40 1.40 -8.54
N PHE A 134 -3.28 0.10 -8.26
CA PHE A 134 -3.39 -0.47 -6.94
C PHE A 134 -2.15 -1.33 -6.74
N VAL A 135 -1.29 -0.96 -5.82
CA VAL A 135 0.03 -1.56 -5.66
C VAL A 135 0.11 -2.44 -4.43
N ALA A 136 1.04 -3.36 -4.46
CA ALA A 136 1.38 -4.25 -3.36
C ALA A 136 2.55 -3.69 -2.56
N ASP A 137 2.66 -4.11 -1.28
CA ASP A 137 3.85 -3.96 -0.45
C ASP A 137 4.25 -2.51 -0.15
N GLU A 138 3.31 -1.61 -0.07
CA GLU A 138 3.60 -0.23 0.31
C GLU A 138 4.12 -0.16 1.76
N GLU A 139 3.49 -0.90 2.64
CA GLU A 139 3.74 -0.94 4.09
C GLU A 139 5.12 -1.53 4.49
N ASN A 140 5.90 -2.04 3.52
CA ASN A 140 7.21 -2.63 3.78
C ASN A 140 8.30 -2.10 2.83
N LEU A 141 8.44 -2.68 1.63
CA LEU A 141 9.52 -2.36 0.69
C LEU A 141 9.06 -1.66 -0.59
N SER A 142 7.76 -1.47 -0.76
CA SER A 142 7.16 -0.82 -1.95
C SER A 142 7.52 -1.50 -3.28
N ILE A 143 7.73 -2.83 -3.29
CA ILE A 143 8.10 -3.57 -4.52
C ILE A 143 7.04 -3.43 -5.62
N GLY A 144 5.76 -3.27 -5.23
CA GLY A 144 4.65 -3.02 -6.15
C GLY A 144 4.81 -1.70 -6.89
N MET A 145 5.23 -0.64 -6.21
CA MET A 145 5.46 0.67 -6.83
C MET A 145 6.67 0.62 -7.77
N GLU A 146 7.75 -0.04 -7.38
CA GLU A 146 8.91 -0.22 -8.26
C GLU A 146 8.53 -0.94 -9.55
N HIS A 147 7.75 -2.03 -9.43
CA HIS A 147 7.22 -2.75 -10.59
C HIS A 147 6.29 -1.86 -11.44
N LEU A 148 5.42 -1.07 -10.82
CA LEU A 148 4.52 -0.15 -11.52
C LEU A 148 5.29 0.85 -12.37
N VAL A 149 6.30 1.49 -11.79
CA VAL A 149 7.15 2.48 -12.47
C VAL A 149 7.91 1.86 -13.64
N SER A 150 8.46 0.67 -13.43
CA SER A 150 9.30 0.00 -14.44
C SER A 150 8.51 -0.59 -15.62
N HIS A 151 7.25 -0.96 -15.42
CA HIS A 151 6.45 -1.69 -16.41
C HIS A 151 5.23 -0.90 -16.89
N PHE A 152 4.30 -0.57 -15.99
CA PHE A 152 3.05 0.05 -16.40
C PHE A 152 3.23 1.50 -16.86
N LEU A 153 3.96 2.33 -16.10
CA LEU A 153 4.16 3.73 -16.47
C LEU A 153 4.96 3.88 -17.76
N THR A 154 5.88 2.96 -18.04
CA THR A 154 6.64 2.94 -19.30
C THR A 154 5.81 2.48 -20.50
N SER A 155 4.72 1.74 -20.27
CA SER A 155 3.79 1.29 -21.32
C SER A 155 2.73 2.33 -21.69
N LEU A 156 2.58 3.39 -20.91
CA LEU A 156 1.61 4.45 -21.19
C LEU A 156 2.04 5.28 -22.43
N PRO A 157 1.08 5.80 -23.21
CA PRO A 157 1.38 6.59 -24.42
C PRO A 157 2.16 7.89 -24.10
N THR A 158 1.98 8.44 -22.90
CA THR A 158 2.70 9.60 -22.36
C THR A 158 2.87 9.46 -20.86
N LYS A 159 3.82 10.17 -20.30
CA LYS A 159 3.95 10.27 -18.83
C LYS A 159 2.73 10.95 -18.22
N PRO A 160 2.22 10.48 -17.07
CA PRO A 160 1.20 11.19 -16.31
C PRO A 160 1.66 12.63 -16.00
N PHE A 161 0.76 13.60 -16.20
CA PHE A 161 1.07 15.01 -15.88
C PHE A 161 0.87 15.31 -14.39
N LEU A 162 0.11 14.46 -13.69
CA LEU A 162 -0.16 14.56 -12.26
C LEU A 162 -0.44 13.16 -11.71
N GLY A 163 -0.01 12.91 -10.46
CA GLY A 163 -0.36 11.76 -9.65
C GLY A 163 -1.17 12.18 -8.42
N ILE A 164 -2.21 11.41 -8.09
CA ILE A 164 -2.95 11.51 -6.85
C ILE A 164 -2.76 10.19 -6.11
N PHE A 165 -2.15 10.26 -4.95
CA PHE A 165 -1.98 9.14 -4.02
C PHE A 165 -3.06 9.29 -2.95
N MET A 166 -3.88 8.25 -2.80
CA MET A 166 -5.10 8.35 -2.00
C MET A 166 -4.89 7.95 -0.53
N GLU A 167 -3.72 8.31 0.00
CA GLU A 167 -3.34 8.11 1.39
C GLU A 167 -4.17 8.96 2.36
N PRO A 168 -4.33 8.52 3.62
CA PRO A 168 -5.01 9.31 4.64
C PRO A 168 -4.19 10.54 5.02
N THR A 169 -4.73 11.73 4.78
CA THR A 169 -4.07 13.02 4.98
C THR A 169 -4.88 13.95 5.90
N GLU A 170 -5.76 13.38 6.74
CA GLU A 170 -6.61 14.15 7.69
C GLU A 170 -7.36 15.31 6.99
N GLU A 171 -7.99 15.00 5.84
CA GLU A 171 -8.75 15.95 5.01
C GLU A 171 -7.93 17.10 4.42
N ALA A 172 -6.60 17.01 4.48
CA ALA A 172 -5.69 17.97 3.86
C ALA A 172 -5.14 17.46 2.52
N ILE A 173 -4.66 18.35 1.67
CA ILE A 173 -3.93 17.98 0.46
C ILE A 173 -2.43 18.03 0.78
N GLY A 174 -1.81 16.85 0.86
CA GLY A 174 -0.36 16.72 0.94
C GLY A 174 0.28 17.03 -0.42
N ILE A 175 1.20 17.97 -0.47
CA ILE A 175 1.94 18.35 -1.70
C ILE A 175 3.37 17.84 -1.71
N SER A 176 3.80 17.21 -0.61
CA SER A 176 5.12 16.60 -0.44
C SER A 176 5.06 15.57 0.67
N HIS A 177 5.97 14.63 0.67
CA HIS A 177 6.15 13.74 1.80
C HIS A 177 7.64 13.56 2.11
N LYS A 178 7.93 13.12 3.34
CA LYS A 178 9.27 12.83 3.80
C LYS A 178 9.70 11.45 3.30
N GLY A 179 10.98 11.30 3.03
CA GLY A 179 11.58 9.99 2.85
C GLY A 179 11.79 9.30 4.21
N TYR A 180 11.93 7.97 4.18
CA TYR A 180 12.34 7.18 5.32
C TYR A 180 13.30 6.08 4.86
N THR A 181 13.99 5.50 5.82
CA THR A 181 14.85 4.35 5.55
C THR A 181 14.90 3.46 6.78
N TRP A 182 14.91 2.15 6.56
CA TRP A 182 15.04 1.16 7.60
C TRP A 182 16.49 0.71 7.70
N PHE A 183 16.98 0.56 8.92
CA PHE A 183 18.30 0.01 9.19
C PHE A 183 18.16 -1.18 10.11
N GLU A 184 18.84 -2.27 9.77
CA GLU A 184 19.07 -3.38 10.69
C GLU A 184 20.49 -3.30 11.20
N ILE A 185 20.65 -3.27 12.54
CA ILE A 185 21.95 -3.27 13.19
C ILE A 185 22.14 -4.58 13.92
N THR A 186 23.03 -5.41 13.38
CA THR A 186 23.39 -6.69 13.99
C THR A 186 24.73 -6.58 14.72
N ILE A 187 24.72 -6.80 16.02
CA ILE A 187 25.94 -6.82 16.86
C ILE A 187 26.27 -8.26 17.22
N LYS A 188 27.43 -8.73 16.76
CA LYS A 188 27.90 -10.10 17.01
C LYS A 188 28.71 -10.16 18.31
N GLY A 189 28.29 -11.03 19.21
CA GLY A 189 29.03 -11.38 20.41
C GLY A 189 29.70 -12.75 20.32
N LEU A 190 30.45 -13.08 21.34
CA LEU A 190 31.06 -14.40 21.56
C LEU A 190 30.68 -14.89 22.95
N ALA A 191 30.00 -16.04 23.00
CA ALA A 191 29.65 -16.64 24.30
C ALA A 191 30.89 -17.19 25.01
N ALA A 192 30.98 -16.93 26.31
CA ALA A 192 31.99 -17.51 27.17
C ALA A 192 31.40 -17.88 28.52
N HIS A 193 32.07 -18.74 29.26
CA HIS A 193 31.67 -19.08 30.63
C HIS A 193 31.75 -17.83 31.52
N GLY A 194 30.78 -17.63 32.43
CA GLY A 194 30.72 -16.44 33.29
C GLY A 194 31.94 -16.17 34.17
N SER A 195 32.75 -17.20 34.45
CA SER A 195 34.03 -17.05 35.19
C SER A 195 35.22 -16.67 34.28
N ARG A 196 35.03 -16.58 32.99
CA ARG A 196 36.06 -16.25 31.98
C ARG A 196 35.53 -15.20 30.98
N PRO A 197 35.16 -14.01 31.47
CA PRO A 197 34.60 -12.97 30.61
C PRO A 197 35.58 -12.49 29.52
N GLU A 198 36.87 -12.65 29.72
CA GLU A 198 37.95 -12.32 28.78
C GLU A 198 37.96 -13.22 27.51
N GLU A 199 37.35 -14.40 27.59
CA GLU A 199 37.22 -15.32 26.46
C GLU A 199 35.99 -15.00 25.56
N GLY A 200 35.15 -14.04 26.00
CA GLY A 200 33.90 -13.69 25.33
C GLY A 200 33.86 -12.26 24.83
N ILE A 201 32.80 -11.96 24.03
CA ILE A 201 32.48 -10.62 23.60
C ILE A 201 31.00 -10.36 23.94
N ASN A 202 30.77 -9.41 24.83
CA ASN A 202 29.42 -8.99 25.20
C ASN A 202 28.88 -8.04 24.13
N ALA A 203 27.86 -8.48 23.36
CA ALA A 203 27.27 -7.69 22.30
C ALA A 203 26.48 -6.46 22.77
N ILE A 204 26.13 -6.40 24.08
CA ILE A 204 25.32 -5.28 24.62
C ILE A 204 26.16 -4.01 24.75
N PHE A 205 27.44 -4.12 25.18
CA PHE A 205 28.27 -2.93 25.38
C PHE A 205 28.53 -2.13 24.09
N PRO A 206 28.88 -2.74 22.95
CA PRO A 206 29.02 -2.01 21.69
C PRO A 206 27.71 -1.35 21.21
N LEU A 207 26.55 -1.92 21.56
CA LEU A 207 25.24 -1.32 21.21
C LEU A 207 25.09 0.08 21.79
N SER A 208 25.60 0.35 22.98
CA SER A 208 25.50 1.66 23.61
C SER A 208 26.19 2.78 22.82
N ALA A 209 27.29 2.47 22.15
CA ALA A 209 27.94 3.44 21.24
C ALA A 209 27.12 3.68 19.98
N GLY A 210 26.61 2.60 19.36
CA GLY A 210 25.75 2.71 18.18
C GLY A 210 24.46 3.52 18.42
N LEU A 211 23.84 3.35 19.61
CA LEU A 211 22.66 4.15 19.97
C LEU A 211 22.95 5.64 20.09
N LYS A 212 24.12 6.04 20.60
CA LYS A 212 24.53 7.45 20.67
C LYS A 212 24.72 8.08 19.29
N GLU A 213 25.30 7.32 18.36
CA GLU A 213 25.43 7.79 16.97
C GLU A 213 24.03 7.95 16.31
N LEU A 214 23.10 7.03 16.56
CA LEU A 214 21.73 7.15 16.06
C LEU A 214 20.99 8.36 16.66
N GLU A 215 21.19 8.64 17.96
CA GLU A 215 20.64 9.86 18.58
C GLU A 215 21.20 11.13 17.92
N ALA A 216 22.49 11.15 17.59
CA ALA A 216 23.12 12.29 16.92
C ALA A 216 22.54 12.53 15.51
N ILE A 217 22.36 11.44 14.73
CA ILE A 217 21.74 11.53 13.39
C ILE A 217 20.29 12.03 13.45
N ASN A 218 19.53 11.61 14.48
CA ASN A 218 18.13 12.02 14.62
C ASN A 218 17.96 13.48 15.11
N ALA A 219 19.04 14.11 15.58
CA ALA A 219 19.04 15.49 16.05
C ALA A 219 19.36 16.51 14.95
N GLU A 220 19.81 16.08 13.77
CA GLU A 220 20.06 16.88 12.57
C GLU A 220 18.78 17.05 11.71
#